data_dc44f0223ef0fe21ac3443be35102583
#
_entry.id   dc44f0223ef0fe21ac3443be35102583
#
_cell.length_a   1.000
_cell.length_b   1.000
_cell.length_c   1.000
_cell.angle_alpha   90.00
_cell.angle_beta   90.00
_cell.angle_gamma   90.00
#
_symmetry.space_group_name_H-M   'P 1'
#
loop_
_entity.id
_entity.type
_entity.pdbx_description
1 polymer ?
#
loop_
_entity_poly.entity_id
_entity_poly.type
_entity_poly.pdbx_seq_one_letter_code
_entity_poly.pdbx_strand_id
1 'polypeptide(L)'
;MAIYNHTGLVVTDLERSKRFYQEVLGFTFWYEIRPPDDVSAKLNSLEPPLSMTASYLFLDGFVLELLHYAATGAVAPYRPRTMNEPGLTHLSISVTDIHAAAATAEEYGGRLVEDSDIDVALFIRDPDGQLLELLPESYRERLPPKP
;
A
#
# COMPACT_ATOMS: atom_id res chain seq x y z
N MET A 1 12.58 -11.83 -20.83
CA MET A 1 13.07 -11.11 -19.64
C MET A 1 11.86 -10.43 -19.01
N ALA A 2 11.63 -10.59 -17.70
CA ALA A 2 10.56 -9.91 -16.99
C ALA A 2 11.10 -8.60 -16.38
N ILE A 3 10.28 -7.56 -16.35
CA ILE A 3 10.57 -6.30 -15.70
C ILE A 3 9.44 -6.04 -14.70
N TYR A 4 9.80 -5.79 -13.42
CA TYR A 4 8.81 -5.43 -12.43
C TYR A 4 8.16 -4.09 -12.78
N ASN A 5 6.84 -4.01 -12.70
CA ASN A 5 6.08 -2.80 -13.05
C ASN A 5 5.54 -2.08 -11.80
N HIS A 6 4.60 -2.68 -11.09
CA HIS A 6 3.98 -2.08 -9.89
C HIS A 6 3.39 -3.15 -8.96
N THR A 7 3.04 -2.71 -7.75
CA THR A 7 2.14 -3.43 -6.83
C THR A 7 0.81 -2.70 -6.76
N GLY A 8 -0.30 -3.41 -6.96
CA GLY A 8 -1.64 -2.85 -6.87
C GLY A 8 -2.27 -3.05 -5.50
N LEU A 9 -2.91 -2.01 -4.96
CA LEU A 9 -3.74 -2.03 -3.76
C LEU A 9 -5.12 -1.45 -4.07
N VAL A 10 -6.17 -2.18 -3.72
CA VAL A 10 -7.54 -1.65 -3.77
C VAL A 10 -7.79 -0.80 -2.54
N VAL A 11 -8.34 0.41 -2.74
CA VAL A 11 -8.61 1.39 -1.68
C VAL A 11 -10.07 1.83 -1.71
N THR A 12 -10.62 2.14 -0.53
CA THR A 12 -12.02 2.58 -0.40
C THR A 12 -12.18 4.08 -0.58
N ASP A 13 -11.13 4.86 -0.32
CA ASP A 13 -11.08 6.31 -0.50
C ASP A 13 -9.71 6.69 -1.07
N LEU A 14 -9.70 7.08 -2.35
CA LEU A 14 -8.48 7.35 -3.10
C LEU A 14 -7.67 8.52 -2.53
N GLU A 15 -8.33 9.63 -2.19
CA GLU A 15 -7.64 10.82 -1.71
C GLU A 15 -7.09 10.65 -0.28
N ARG A 16 -7.81 9.92 0.57
CA ARG A 16 -7.33 9.53 1.90
C ARG A 16 -6.09 8.64 1.77
N SER A 17 -6.13 7.63 0.93
CA SER A 17 -5.01 6.70 0.74
C SER A 17 -3.81 7.40 0.09
N LYS A 18 -4.01 8.24 -0.91
CA LYS A 18 -2.92 9.07 -1.48
C LYS A 18 -2.23 9.89 -0.40
N ARG A 19 -2.99 10.61 0.43
CA ARG A 19 -2.42 11.40 1.53
C ARG A 19 -1.66 10.53 2.52
N PHE A 20 -2.22 9.38 2.91
CA PHE A 20 -1.53 8.45 3.81
C PHE A 20 -0.16 8.05 3.27
N TYR A 21 -0.09 7.53 2.05
CA TYR A 21 1.18 7.08 1.47
C TYR A 21 2.18 8.22 1.24
N GLN A 22 1.72 9.42 0.95
CA GLN A 22 2.58 10.59 0.77
C GLN A 22 3.10 11.13 2.10
N GLU A 23 2.22 11.39 3.07
CA GLU A 23 2.59 12.08 4.32
C GLU A 23 3.24 11.15 5.35
N VAL A 24 2.86 9.87 5.39
CA VAL A 24 3.41 8.90 6.34
C VAL A 24 4.68 8.25 5.82
N LEU A 25 4.71 7.88 4.54
CA LEU A 25 5.73 7.03 3.97
C LEU A 25 6.60 7.71 2.90
N GLY A 26 6.31 8.98 2.57
CA GLY A 26 7.12 9.76 1.64
C GLY A 26 6.95 9.40 0.16
N PHE A 27 5.89 8.70 -0.20
CA PHE A 27 5.60 8.47 -1.62
C PHE A 27 5.33 9.78 -2.36
N THR A 28 5.72 9.83 -3.61
CA THR A 28 5.42 10.95 -4.51
C THR A 28 4.35 10.53 -5.50
N PHE A 29 3.32 11.36 -5.69
CA PHE A 29 2.34 11.16 -6.77
C PHE A 29 3.05 11.22 -8.12
N TRP A 30 2.72 10.25 -9.00
CA TRP A 30 3.31 10.21 -10.35
C TRP A 30 2.27 10.55 -11.41
N TYR A 31 1.23 9.72 -11.59
CA TYR A 31 0.14 9.97 -12.54
C TYR A 31 -1.12 9.19 -12.17
N GLU A 32 -2.22 9.49 -12.87
CA GLU A 32 -3.51 8.85 -12.67
C GLU A 32 -4.14 8.54 -14.02
N ILE A 33 -4.83 7.42 -14.12
CA ILE A 33 -5.61 7.04 -15.29
C ILE A 33 -7.02 6.61 -14.89
N ARG A 34 -7.96 6.78 -15.84
CA ARG A 34 -9.34 6.32 -15.76
C ARG A 34 -9.66 5.53 -17.03
N PRO A 35 -9.33 4.24 -17.07
CA PRO A 35 -9.55 3.44 -18.24
C PRO A 35 -11.06 3.21 -18.49
N PRO A 36 -11.46 2.95 -19.75
CA PRO A 36 -12.84 2.60 -20.07
C PRO A 36 -13.34 1.39 -19.28
N ASP A 37 -14.60 1.42 -18.86
CA ASP A 37 -15.20 0.39 -18.02
C ASP A 37 -15.18 -1.01 -18.66
N ASP A 38 -15.45 -1.13 -19.94
CA ASP A 38 -15.46 -2.40 -20.67
C ASP A 38 -14.08 -3.09 -20.67
N VAL A 39 -13.02 -2.30 -20.83
CA VAL A 39 -11.62 -2.79 -20.77
C VAL A 39 -11.27 -3.21 -19.36
N SER A 40 -11.58 -2.36 -18.37
CA SER A 40 -11.29 -2.60 -16.96
C SER A 40 -12.06 -3.79 -16.41
N ALA A 41 -13.33 -3.91 -16.73
CA ALA A 41 -14.19 -5.01 -16.31
C ALA A 41 -13.64 -6.34 -16.81
N LYS A 42 -13.27 -6.41 -18.08
CA LYS A 42 -12.69 -7.61 -18.68
C LYS A 42 -11.35 -7.98 -18.04
N LEU A 43 -10.43 -7.00 -17.87
CA LEU A 43 -9.11 -7.22 -17.29
C LEU A 43 -9.21 -7.69 -15.84
N ASN A 44 -10.09 -7.06 -15.06
CA ASN A 44 -10.21 -7.30 -13.62
C ASN A 44 -11.22 -8.41 -13.27
N SER A 45 -11.89 -9.00 -14.27
CA SER A 45 -12.94 -10.02 -14.08
C SER A 45 -14.07 -9.53 -13.16
N LEU A 46 -14.51 -8.28 -13.38
CA LEU A 46 -15.58 -7.62 -12.63
C LEU A 46 -16.73 -7.24 -13.59
N GLU A 47 -17.94 -7.12 -13.05
CA GLU A 47 -19.10 -6.64 -13.81
C GLU A 47 -19.18 -5.11 -13.80
N PRO A 48 -19.40 -4.46 -14.95
CA PRO A 48 -19.58 -3.01 -15.01
C PRO A 48 -20.94 -2.58 -14.42
N PRO A 49 -21.07 -1.30 -13.98
CA PRO A 49 -20.11 -0.21 -14.10
C PRO A 49 -19.03 -0.26 -12.99
N LEU A 50 -17.78 0.04 -13.34
CA LEU A 50 -16.67 0.09 -12.37
C LEU A 50 -16.35 1.52 -11.95
N SER A 51 -16.31 2.44 -12.91
CA SER A 51 -15.77 3.81 -12.72
C SER A 51 -14.42 3.77 -12.01
N MET A 52 -13.49 2.95 -12.56
CA MET A 52 -12.18 2.70 -11.96
C MET A 52 -11.25 3.90 -12.14
N THR A 53 -10.54 4.22 -11.09
CA THR A 53 -9.38 5.14 -11.13
C THR A 53 -8.16 4.38 -10.61
N ALA A 54 -7.07 4.43 -11.36
CA ALA A 54 -5.76 3.91 -10.96
C ALA A 54 -4.80 5.08 -10.78
N SER A 55 -4.33 5.28 -9.55
CA SER A 55 -3.41 6.35 -9.17
C SER A 55 -2.06 5.76 -8.80
N TYR A 56 -1.00 6.25 -9.44
CA TYR A 56 0.35 5.71 -9.30
C TYR A 56 1.20 6.62 -8.43
N LEU A 57 1.79 6.02 -7.39
CA LEU A 57 2.72 6.66 -6.47
C LEU A 57 4.10 6.00 -6.61
N PHE A 58 5.14 6.76 -6.33
CA PHE A 58 6.53 6.33 -6.51
C PHE A 58 7.36 6.55 -5.25
N LEU A 59 8.17 5.57 -4.87
CA LEU A 59 9.15 5.66 -3.79
C LEU A 59 10.38 4.79 -4.10
N ASP A 60 11.57 5.37 -4.23
CA ASP A 60 12.86 4.67 -4.35
C ASP A 60 12.86 3.51 -5.37
N GLY A 61 12.30 3.76 -6.57
CA GLY A 61 12.19 2.74 -7.64
C GLY A 61 11.00 1.79 -7.52
N PHE A 62 10.23 1.88 -6.43
CA PHE A 62 9.02 1.10 -6.22
C PHE A 62 7.79 1.89 -6.68
N VAL A 63 6.93 1.25 -7.44
CA VAL A 63 5.66 1.85 -7.92
C VAL A 63 4.50 1.19 -7.21
N LEU A 64 3.68 2.00 -6.55
CA LEU A 64 2.44 1.60 -5.92
C LEU A 64 1.26 2.11 -6.75
N GLU A 65 0.37 1.20 -7.16
CA GLU A 65 -0.88 1.53 -7.84
C GLU A 65 -2.04 1.46 -6.83
N LEU A 66 -2.72 2.57 -6.61
CA LEU A 66 -3.95 2.63 -5.83
C LEU A 66 -5.15 2.49 -6.76
N LEU A 67 -5.92 1.42 -6.59
CA LEU A 67 -7.10 1.09 -7.38
C LEU A 67 -8.36 1.49 -6.62
N HIS A 68 -9.15 2.39 -7.18
CA HIS A 68 -10.43 2.81 -6.63
C HIS A 68 -11.57 2.54 -7.62
N TYR A 69 -12.62 1.87 -7.15
CA TYR A 69 -13.80 1.49 -7.92
C TYR A 69 -15.01 2.30 -7.44
N ALA A 70 -15.26 3.47 -8.04
CA ALA A 70 -16.28 4.39 -7.54
C ALA A 70 -17.71 3.86 -7.67
N ALA A 71 -18.01 3.07 -8.70
CA ALA A 71 -19.35 2.54 -8.94
C ALA A 71 -19.56 1.17 -8.28
N THR A 72 -18.64 0.23 -8.47
CA THR A 72 -18.73 -1.11 -7.88
C THR A 72 -18.39 -1.13 -6.39
N GLY A 73 -17.50 -0.24 -5.96
CA GLY A 73 -16.96 -0.22 -4.60
C GLY A 73 -15.90 -1.30 -4.35
N ALA A 74 -15.26 -1.21 -3.20
CA ALA A 74 -14.32 -2.21 -2.71
C ALA A 74 -15.07 -3.24 -1.85
N VAL A 75 -14.68 -4.50 -1.96
CA VAL A 75 -15.23 -5.59 -1.14
C VAL A 75 -14.25 -5.87 0.00
N ALA A 76 -14.71 -5.72 1.24
CA ALA A 76 -13.90 -6.06 2.40
C ALA A 76 -13.56 -7.57 2.40
N PRO A 77 -12.32 -7.95 2.78
CA PRO A 77 -11.97 -9.35 2.92
C PRO A 77 -12.82 -10.01 4.01
N TYR A 78 -13.13 -11.28 3.84
CA TYR A 78 -13.93 -12.04 4.81
C TYR A 78 -13.34 -12.04 6.23
N ARG A 79 -12.03 -12.07 6.33
CA ARG A 79 -11.28 -11.94 7.58
C ARG A 79 -9.87 -11.40 7.31
N PRO A 80 -9.21 -10.82 8.32
CA PRO A 80 -7.78 -10.51 8.20
C PRO A 80 -6.98 -11.80 7.96
N ARG A 81 -6.02 -11.74 7.05
CA ARG A 81 -5.09 -12.85 6.79
C ARG A 81 -4.06 -12.94 7.92
N THR A 82 -3.64 -14.17 8.24
CA THR A 82 -2.49 -14.39 9.10
C THR A 82 -1.19 -14.40 8.27
N MET A 83 -0.05 -14.10 8.93
CA MET A 83 1.24 -13.96 8.24
C MET A 83 1.74 -15.23 7.57
N ASN A 84 1.25 -16.39 7.99
CA ASN A 84 1.62 -17.70 7.45
C ASN A 84 0.66 -18.22 6.36
N GLU A 85 -0.27 -17.40 5.88
CA GLU A 85 -1.12 -17.74 4.74
C GLU A 85 -0.41 -17.39 3.42
N PRO A 86 -0.40 -18.31 2.42
CA PRO A 86 0.23 -18.05 1.13
C PRO A 86 -0.31 -16.80 0.43
N GLY A 87 0.58 -15.96 -0.10
CA GLY A 87 0.29 -14.74 -0.85
C GLY A 87 1.04 -13.52 -0.32
N LEU A 88 0.76 -12.34 -0.89
CA LEU A 88 1.33 -11.08 -0.39
C LEU A 88 0.86 -10.82 1.03
N THR A 89 1.78 -10.61 1.96
CA THR A 89 1.50 -10.35 3.36
C THR A 89 1.54 -8.86 3.69
N HIS A 90 2.62 -8.18 3.30
CA HIS A 90 2.87 -6.78 3.64
C HIS A 90 3.78 -6.10 2.61
N LEU A 91 3.86 -4.78 2.68
CA LEU A 91 4.92 -3.99 2.11
C LEU A 91 5.90 -3.62 3.23
N SER A 92 7.20 -3.73 3.00
CA SER A 92 8.23 -3.36 3.96
C SER A 92 8.92 -2.08 3.51
N ILE A 93 8.96 -1.08 4.39
CA ILE A 93 9.45 0.27 4.08
C ILE A 93 10.39 0.73 5.19
N SER A 94 11.58 1.21 4.79
CA SER A 94 12.51 1.82 5.72
C SER A 94 12.20 3.29 5.89
N VAL A 95 12.13 3.74 7.15
CA VAL A 95 11.88 5.14 7.54
C VAL A 95 12.94 5.60 8.55
N THR A 96 13.11 6.90 8.67
CA THR A 96 14.11 7.48 9.60
C THR A 96 13.80 7.14 11.06
N ASP A 97 12.52 7.22 11.44
CA ASP A 97 12.02 6.90 12.79
C ASP A 97 10.69 6.12 12.68
N ILE A 98 10.73 4.85 13.08
CA ILE A 98 9.59 3.93 12.97
C ILE A 98 8.43 4.32 13.89
N HIS A 99 8.73 4.85 15.09
CA HIS A 99 7.71 5.27 16.05
C HIS A 99 7.05 6.61 15.65
N ALA A 100 7.83 7.56 15.15
CA ALA A 100 7.30 8.80 14.60
C ALA A 100 6.40 8.53 13.37
N ALA A 101 6.83 7.63 12.48
CA ALA A 101 6.03 7.22 11.33
C ALA A 101 4.73 6.51 11.74
N ALA A 102 4.77 5.66 12.78
CA ALA A 102 3.57 5.00 13.32
C ALA A 102 2.59 6.02 13.92
N ALA A 103 3.08 7.01 14.68
CA ALA A 103 2.24 8.08 15.22
C ALA A 103 1.61 8.92 14.09
N THR A 104 2.38 9.29 13.07
CA THR A 104 1.87 9.99 11.88
C THR A 104 0.84 9.14 11.15
N ALA A 105 1.02 7.81 11.07
CA ALA A 105 0.06 6.92 10.44
C ALA A 105 -1.35 7.04 11.08
N GLU A 106 -1.42 7.16 12.41
CA GLU A 106 -2.69 7.32 13.12
C GLU A 106 -3.40 8.63 12.77
N GLU A 107 -2.64 9.73 12.59
CA GLU A 107 -3.19 11.02 12.16
C GLU A 107 -3.83 10.97 10.77
N TYR A 108 -3.31 10.08 9.90
CA TYR A 108 -3.81 9.89 8.54
C TYR A 108 -4.72 8.67 8.36
N GLY A 109 -5.28 8.16 9.48
CA GLY A 109 -6.30 7.11 9.46
C GLY A 109 -5.77 5.68 9.40
N GLY A 110 -4.47 5.48 9.51
CA GLY A 110 -3.86 4.17 9.75
C GLY A 110 -3.89 3.80 11.24
N ARG A 111 -3.21 2.73 11.61
CA ARG A 111 -3.07 2.32 13.01
C ARG A 111 -1.83 1.47 13.26
N LEU A 112 -1.25 1.61 14.45
CA LEU A 112 -0.22 0.70 14.94
C LEU A 112 -0.82 -0.70 15.18
N VAL A 113 -0.04 -1.75 14.90
CA VAL A 113 -0.31 -3.11 15.38
C VAL A 113 0.48 -3.28 16.68
N GLU A 114 -0.16 -2.99 17.81
CA GLU A 114 0.49 -2.82 19.14
C GLU A 114 1.44 -3.95 19.51
N ASP A 115 1.02 -5.21 19.34
CA ASP A 115 1.82 -6.39 19.69
C ASP A 115 2.97 -6.68 18.72
N SER A 116 3.17 -5.85 17.70
CA SER A 116 4.20 -6.04 16.67
C SER A 116 5.49 -5.27 16.92
N ASP A 117 5.47 -4.35 17.87
CA ASP A 117 6.63 -3.49 18.15
C ASP A 117 7.72 -4.27 18.89
N ILE A 118 8.87 -4.39 18.24
CA ILE A 118 10.08 -5.03 18.78
C ILE A 118 11.28 -4.09 18.83
N ASP A 119 11.05 -2.78 18.92
CA ASP A 119 12.01 -1.67 18.93
C ASP A 119 12.80 -1.47 17.62
N VAL A 120 13.08 -2.54 16.88
CA VAL A 120 13.85 -2.52 15.62
C VAL A 120 13.00 -2.73 14.38
N ALA A 121 11.73 -3.01 14.57
CA ALA A 121 10.70 -3.16 13.55
C ALA A 121 9.32 -3.08 14.20
N LEU A 122 8.34 -2.63 13.46
CA LEU A 122 6.93 -2.69 13.85
C LEU A 122 6.02 -2.78 12.62
N PHE A 123 4.78 -3.18 12.84
CA PHE A 123 3.76 -3.13 11.80
C PHE A 123 2.74 -2.03 12.06
N ILE A 124 2.35 -1.37 10.99
CA ILE A 124 1.17 -0.52 10.94
C ILE A 124 0.17 -1.06 9.92
N ARG A 125 -1.05 -0.57 9.96
CA ARG A 125 -2.02 -0.76 8.89
C ARG A 125 -2.34 0.57 8.24
N ASP A 126 -2.48 0.56 6.92
CA ASP A 126 -3.03 1.70 6.20
C ASP A 126 -4.53 1.88 6.51
N PRO A 127 -5.19 2.95 6.04
CA PRO A 127 -6.61 3.21 6.31
C PRO A 127 -7.58 2.11 5.86
N ASP A 128 -7.18 1.27 4.91
CA ASP A 128 -7.98 0.14 4.41
C ASP A 128 -7.55 -1.21 5.02
N GLY A 129 -6.54 -1.20 5.90
CA GLY A 129 -6.09 -2.36 6.66
C GLY A 129 -4.94 -3.14 6.03
N GLN A 130 -4.33 -2.64 4.94
CA GLN A 130 -3.12 -3.24 4.37
C GLN A 130 -1.98 -3.20 5.40
N LEU A 131 -1.32 -4.33 5.59
CA LEU A 131 -0.21 -4.46 6.52
C LEU A 131 1.07 -3.85 5.91
N LEU A 132 1.74 -3.01 6.69
CA LEU A 132 2.98 -2.33 6.34
C LEU A 132 4.01 -2.57 7.45
N GLU A 133 5.19 -3.07 7.09
CA GLU A 133 6.31 -3.20 8.00
C GLU A 133 7.16 -1.93 7.94
N LEU A 134 7.45 -1.36 9.10
CA LEU A 134 8.37 -0.24 9.22
C LEU A 134 9.70 -0.73 9.80
N LEU A 135 10.77 -0.43 9.09
CA LEU A 135 12.15 -0.71 9.49
C LEU A 135 12.92 0.61 9.58
N PRO A 136 13.90 0.76 10.48
CA PRO A 136 14.77 1.93 10.47
C PRO A 136 15.66 1.95 9.22
N GLU A 137 16.00 3.13 8.72
CA GLU A 137 16.90 3.28 7.56
C GLU A 137 18.23 2.55 7.75
N SER A 138 18.75 2.51 8.97
CA SER A 138 19.97 1.77 9.31
C SER A 138 19.89 0.27 9.04
N TYR A 139 18.68 -0.29 8.89
CA TYR A 139 18.51 -1.68 8.48
C TYR A 139 19.08 -1.94 7.08
N ARG A 140 19.01 -0.96 6.17
CA ARG A 140 19.55 -1.07 4.81
C ARG A 140 21.06 -1.26 4.79
N GLU A 141 21.77 -0.72 5.77
CA GLU A 141 23.23 -0.86 5.90
C GLU A 141 23.68 -2.29 6.22
N ARG A 142 22.77 -3.09 6.76
CA ARG A 142 22.99 -4.50 7.12
C ARG A 142 22.65 -5.48 6.00
N LEU A 143 22.03 -5.00 4.94
CA LEU A 143 21.65 -5.84 3.83
C LEU A 143 22.86 -6.16 2.95
N PRO A 144 22.94 -7.38 2.39
CA PRO A 144 23.95 -7.69 1.40
C PRO A 144 23.74 -6.82 0.15
N PRO A 145 24.79 -6.60 -0.67
CA PRO A 145 24.66 -5.93 -1.94
C PRO A 145 23.56 -6.58 -2.79
N LYS A 146 22.75 -5.77 -3.45
CA LYS A 146 21.78 -6.30 -4.43
C LYS A 146 22.52 -6.98 -5.56
N PRO A 147 22.02 -8.13 -6.10
CA PRO A 147 22.63 -8.84 -7.20
C PRO A 147 22.66 -8.04 -8.50
#